data_af2a46e5bbcd43ac09b9cadb1f9d7e34
#
_entry.id   af2a46e5bbcd43ac09b9cadb1f9d7e34
#
_cell.length_a   1.000
_cell.length_b   1.000
_cell.length_c   1.000
_cell.angle_alpha   90.00
_cell.angle_beta   90.00
_cell.angle_gamma   90.00
#
_symmetry.space_group_name_H-M   'P 1'
#
loop_
_entity.id
_entity.type
_entity.pdbx_description
1 polymer ?
#
loop_
_entity_poly.entity_id
_entity_poly.type
_entity_poly.pdbx_seq_one_letter_code
_entity_poly.pdbx_strand_id
1 'polypeptide(L)'
;MKKNKGNLCRMLRFCIWHCMIVGVIWGGCHPLRVHADIYDASDLIYADWEAIGELETSSARGWPQSICVTDKYIVCLINGAAAEAIPDTLIAFNKDDYSYAFEVTERDYEHGNGMTYNSKTNEIYVMPGPCLDKENEGNIYVVDADTLHWKRTFQSSSGQNFGGIEYLERTDQYVVSGGNGSKFRLMNSDFEILKIIAPRTKPPGSTYQDFCVTGDYIISPCYDGESKVDNYFVIYSISQGEYLNTFYADLPGDDEKKEIESLCEIEPGKIMLGVGISNPRRVRLYVATLRAAYDITASAENGTISASEETVEGGTDYQVNFQPNEHYELSQLIVDGEQVESDPKQTEYTFRAVSGNHS
;
A
#
# COMPACT_ATOMS: atom_id res chain seq x y z
N MET A 1 50.02 13.42 18.69
CA MET A 1 49.39 12.56 19.75
C MET A 1 47.89 12.75 19.76
N LYS A 2 47.16 11.62 19.85
CA LYS A 2 45.70 11.34 19.91
C LYS A 2 45.03 11.23 18.54
N LYS A 3 44.92 10.08 18.13
CA LYS A 3 44.17 8.82 18.05
C LYS A 3 42.76 9.02 17.47
N ASN A 4 42.65 8.59 16.20
CA ASN A 4 41.44 8.20 15.50
C ASN A 4 40.67 7.11 16.27
N LYS A 5 39.37 7.23 16.29
CA LYS A 5 38.47 6.08 16.45
C LYS A 5 37.48 6.05 15.28
N GLY A 6 37.71 5.09 14.39
CA GLY A 6 36.80 4.74 13.35
C GLY A 6 35.60 3.96 13.94
N ASN A 7 34.43 4.29 13.52
CA ASN A 7 33.24 3.49 13.76
C ASN A 7 33.02 2.54 12.59
N LEU A 8 33.08 1.28 12.94
CA LEU A 8 32.86 0.13 12.06
C LEU A 8 31.34 -0.11 11.94
N CYS A 9 30.81 0.13 10.77
CA CYS A 9 29.44 -0.23 10.44
C CYS A 9 29.38 -1.76 10.31
N ARG A 10 28.59 -2.41 11.16
CA ARG A 10 28.34 -3.85 11.11
C ARG A 10 27.23 -4.13 10.10
N MET A 11 27.59 -4.64 8.93
CA MET A 11 26.66 -5.36 8.06
C MET A 11 26.21 -6.66 8.73
N LEU A 12 24.93 -6.77 9.06
CA LEU A 12 24.30 -8.06 9.34
C LEU A 12 23.86 -8.67 8.01
N ARG A 13 24.52 -9.73 7.61
CA ARG A 13 24.05 -10.60 6.52
C ARG A 13 23.03 -11.59 7.10
N PHE A 14 21.81 -11.51 6.69
CA PHE A 14 20.84 -12.58 6.89
C PHE A 14 20.98 -13.61 5.76
N CYS A 15 21.25 -14.85 6.13
CA CYS A 15 21.26 -15.98 5.21
C CYS A 15 19.80 -16.45 4.99
N ILE A 16 19.31 -16.30 3.77
CA ILE A 16 18.06 -16.92 3.33
C ILE A 16 18.38 -18.36 2.90
N TRP A 17 17.75 -19.30 3.56
CA TRP A 17 17.78 -20.71 3.17
C TRP A 17 16.86 -20.95 1.98
N HIS A 18 17.44 -21.34 0.84
CA HIS A 18 16.70 -21.79 -0.33
C HIS A 18 16.36 -23.28 -0.18
N CYS A 19 15.08 -23.60 -0.16
CA CYS A 19 14.63 -24.94 -0.53
C CYS A 19 14.44 -24.99 -2.05
N MET A 20 15.38 -25.62 -2.77
CA MET A 20 15.21 -25.96 -4.19
C MET A 20 14.25 -27.14 -4.29
N ILE A 21 13.13 -26.94 -4.98
CA ILE A 21 12.39 -28.03 -5.63
C ILE A 21 12.62 -27.89 -7.12
N VAL A 22 13.39 -28.83 -7.68
CA VAL A 22 13.62 -28.96 -9.12
C VAL A 22 12.43 -29.70 -9.73
N GLY A 23 11.65 -28.99 -10.52
CA GLY A 23 10.64 -29.56 -11.40
C GLY A 23 10.78 -28.97 -12.79
N VAL A 24 11.43 -29.70 -13.69
CA VAL A 24 11.54 -29.35 -15.11
C VAL A 24 10.22 -29.72 -15.79
N ILE A 25 9.45 -28.71 -16.25
CA ILE A 25 8.46 -28.91 -17.30
C ILE A 25 8.59 -27.73 -18.29
N TRP A 26 8.98 -28.05 -19.51
CA TRP A 26 8.95 -27.16 -20.64
C TRP A 26 7.49 -26.93 -21.10
N GLY A 27 7.08 -25.70 -21.11
CA GLY A 27 5.82 -25.22 -21.67
C GLY A 27 5.58 -23.83 -21.14
N GLY A 28 5.59 -22.81 -22.00
CA GLY A 28 5.37 -21.43 -21.62
C GLY A 28 4.05 -21.23 -20.89
N CYS A 29 4.09 -21.27 -19.58
CA CYS A 29 3.05 -20.77 -18.69
C CYS A 29 3.62 -19.54 -18.00
N HIS A 30 3.08 -18.40 -18.32
CA HIS A 30 3.14 -17.29 -17.39
C HIS A 30 2.66 -17.80 -16.03
N PRO A 31 3.35 -17.48 -14.91
CA PRO A 31 2.84 -17.88 -13.62
C PRO A 31 1.46 -17.24 -13.46
N LEU A 32 0.44 -18.11 -13.38
CA LEU A 32 -0.88 -17.70 -12.90
C LEU A 32 -0.66 -17.12 -11.51
N ARG A 33 -0.67 -15.79 -11.40
CA ARG A 33 -0.80 -15.13 -10.10
C ARG A 33 -2.19 -15.49 -9.58
N VAL A 34 -2.24 -16.46 -8.70
CA VAL A 34 -3.44 -16.75 -7.93
C VAL A 34 -3.57 -15.60 -6.95
N HIS A 35 -4.35 -14.58 -7.32
CA HIS A 35 -4.88 -13.67 -6.31
C HIS A 35 -5.84 -14.51 -5.46
N ALA A 36 -5.36 -14.99 -4.33
CA ALA A 36 -6.25 -15.36 -3.26
C ALA A 36 -6.89 -14.05 -2.80
N ASP A 37 -8.23 -14.02 -2.71
CA ASP A 37 -8.94 -13.00 -1.95
C ASP A 37 -8.55 -13.23 -0.47
N ILE A 38 -7.46 -12.59 -0.05
CA ILE A 38 -6.77 -12.95 1.19
C ILE A 38 -7.38 -12.22 2.39
N TYR A 39 -8.17 -11.16 2.17
CA TYR A 39 -8.59 -10.30 3.27
C TYR A 39 -10.07 -9.94 3.20
N ASP A 40 -10.77 -10.13 4.30
CA ASP A 40 -11.94 -9.31 4.59
C ASP A 40 -11.42 -7.92 5.02
N ALA A 41 -11.79 -6.87 4.31
CA ALA A 41 -11.22 -5.55 4.53
C ALA A 41 -11.63 -4.91 5.86
N SER A 42 -12.63 -5.44 6.54
CA SER A 42 -12.98 -5.01 7.90
C SER A 42 -11.86 -5.32 8.89
N ASP A 43 -11.00 -6.29 8.56
CA ASP A 43 -9.95 -6.83 9.42
C ASP A 43 -8.55 -6.44 8.97
N LEU A 44 -8.40 -5.51 8.00
CA LEU A 44 -7.09 -5.04 7.57
C LEU A 44 -6.42 -4.18 8.65
N ILE A 45 -5.37 -4.73 9.25
CA ILE A 45 -4.39 -3.96 10.00
C ILE A 45 -3.09 -3.87 9.20
N TYR A 46 -2.40 -2.76 9.36
CA TYR A 46 -1.07 -2.65 8.78
C TYR A 46 -0.08 -3.29 9.72
N ALA A 47 0.73 -4.19 9.15
CA ALA A 47 1.96 -4.58 9.79
C ALA A 47 2.89 -3.37 9.95
N ASP A 48 3.93 -3.54 10.75
CA ASP A 48 4.92 -2.49 10.96
C ASP A 48 5.49 -1.96 9.64
N TRP A 49 5.50 -0.64 9.51
CA TRP A 49 6.11 0.03 8.37
C TRP A 49 7.62 -0.02 8.48
N GLU A 50 8.27 -0.63 7.52
CA GLU A 50 9.72 -0.63 7.42
C GLU A 50 10.19 0.49 6.50
N ALA A 51 11.01 1.40 7.02
CA ALA A 51 11.71 2.38 6.18
C ALA A 51 12.84 1.68 5.44
N ILE A 52 12.72 1.56 4.11
CA ILE A 52 13.68 0.84 3.27
C ILE A 52 14.75 1.75 2.66
N GLY A 53 14.57 3.05 2.71
CA GLY A 53 15.55 4.00 2.25
C GLY A 53 15.00 5.40 2.03
N GLU A 54 15.90 6.32 1.81
CA GLU A 54 15.62 7.66 1.33
C GLU A 54 16.12 7.78 -0.11
N LEU A 55 15.25 8.28 -0.99
CA LEU A 55 15.62 8.58 -2.35
C LEU A 55 16.29 9.95 -2.35
N GLU A 56 17.61 9.97 -2.59
CA GLU A 56 18.30 11.21 -2.88
C GLU A 56 17.79 11.71 -4.23
N THR A 57 17.10 12.83 -4.22
CA THR A 57 16.72 13.51 -5.45
C THR A 57 17.83 14.51 -5.79
N SER A 58 18.33 14.46 -7.01
CA SER A 58 19.29 15.45 -7.51
C SER A 58 18.66 16.84 -7.59
N SER A 59 17.34 16.92 -7.62
CA SER A 59 16.59 18.16 -7.56
C SER A 59 16.16 18.41 -6.11
N ALA A 60 16.81 19.35 -5.45
CA ALA A 60 16.27 20.00 -4.23
C ALA A 60 14.95 20.76 -4.52
N ARG A 61 14.29 20.49 -5.61
CA ARG A 61 13.18 21.22 -6.21
C ARG A 61 11.91 20.40 -6.06
N GLY A 62 10.84 21.07 -5.67
CA GLY A 62 9.52 20.48 -5.60
C GLY A 62 9.31 19.48 -4.47
N TRP A 63 8.27 18.72 -4.60
CA TRP A 63 7.76 17.75 -3.64
C TRP A 63 7.46 16.45 -4.37
N PRO A 64 7.66 15.28 -3.77
CA PRO A 64 7.22 14.03 -4.39
C PRO A 64 5.72 14.05 -4.56
N GLN A 65 5.20 13.55 -5.67
CA GLN A 65 3.77 13.55 -5.96
C GLN A 65 3.21 12.15 -6.17
N SER A 66 3.88 11.34 -6.98
CA SER A 66 3.42 9.99 -7.27
C SER A 66 4.56 9.00 -7.39
N ILE A 67 4.22 7.73 -7.17
CA ILE A 67 5.15 6.60 -7.26
C ILE A 67 4.44 5.44 -7.96
N CYS A 68 5.16 4.73 -8.84
CA CYS A 68 4.72 3.44 -9.35
C CYS A 68 5.89 2.47 -9.46
N VAL A 69 5.57 1.18 -9.56
CA VAL A 69 6.58 0.13 -9.74
C VAL A 69 6.37 -0.53 -11.11
N THR A 70 7.42 -0.48 -11.93
CA THR A 70 7.50 -1.18 -13.22
C THR A 70 8.13 -2.57 -13.04
N ASP A 71 8.34 -3.30 -14.12
CA ASP A 71 9.08 -4.55 -14.04
C ASP A 71 10.53 -4.36 -13.58
N LYS A 72 11.14 -3.19 -13.88
CA LYS A 72 12.56 -2.91 -13.64
C LYS A 72 12.80 -1.85 -12.56
N TYR A 73 11.92 -0.88 -12.47
CA TYR A 73 12.17 0.34 -11.70
C TYR A 73 11.05 0.67 -10.73
N ILE A 74 11.43 1.32 -9.64
CA ILE A 74 10.54 2.19 -8.88
C ILE A 74 10.69 3.57 -9.50
N VAL A 75 9.59 4.16 -9.93
CA VAL A 75 9.57 5.47 -10.57
C VAL A 75 8.87 6.45 -9.65
N CYS A 76 9.55 7.56 -9.34
CA CYS A 76 9.03 8.64 -8.52
C CYS A 76 8.92 9.93 -9.35
N LEU A 77 7.78 10.58 -9.30
CA LEU A 77 7.58 11.90 -9.90
C LEU A 77 7.80 12.97 -8.84
N ILE A 78 8.68 13.92 -9.16
CA ILE A 78 8.96 15.10 -8.35
C ILE A 78 8.51 16.34 -9.12
N ASN A 79 7.63 17.12 -8.53
CA ASN A 79 7.22 18.38 -9.15
C ASN A 79 8.41 19.30 -9.36
N GLY A 80 8.41 19.95 -10.49
CA GLY A 80 9.26 21.10 -10.77
C GLY A 80 8.86 22.32 -9.95
N ALA A 81 9.57 23.42 -10.17
CA ALA A 81 9.22 24.72 -9.61
C ALA A 81 8.45 25.53 -10.64
N ALA A 82 7.13 25.46 -10.63
CA ALA A 82 6.27 26.15 -11.61
C ALA A 82 6.56 27.65 -11.70
N ALA A 83 6.88 28.30 -10.56
CA ALA A 83 7.24 29.73 -10.53
C ALA A 83 8.55 30.04 -11.27
N GLU A 84 9.42 29.06 -11.49
CA GLU A 84 10.71 29.16 -12.17
C GLU A 84 10.67 28.52 -13.57
N ALA A 85 9.51 28.05 -14.01
CA ALA A 85 9.30 27.28 -15.26
C ALA A 85 10.23 26.05 -15.35
N ILE A 86 10.46 25.37 -14.24
CA ILE A 86 11.24 24.15 -14.18
C ILE A 86 10.30 22.96 -14.35
N PRO A 87 10.51 22.10 -15.36
CA PRO A 87 9.71 20.90 -15.57
C PRO A 87 9.78 19.92 -14.40
N ASP A 88 8.81 19.02 -14.34
CA ASP A 88 8.82 17.90 -13.43
C ASP A 88 9.94 16.92 -13.77
N THR A 89 10.34 16.14 -12.78
CA THR A 89 11.37 15.12 -12.93
C THR A 89 10.82 13.74 -12.59
N LEU A 90 10.96 12.80 -13.51
CA LEU A 90 10.76 11.38 -13.27
C LEU A 90 12.11 10.76 -12.90
N ILE A 91 12.17 10.10 -11.74
CA ILE A 91 13.39 9.45 -11.24
C ILE A 91 13.16 7.96 -11.18
N ALA A 92 14.05 7.17 -11.79
CA ALA A 92 14.06 5.74 -11.73
C ALA A 92 15.07 5.24 -10.69
N PHE A 93 14.63 4.31 -9.86
CA PHE A 93 15.48 3.52 -8.96
C PHE A 93 15.35 2.05 -9.33
N ASN A 94 16.44 1.30 -9.26
CA ASN A 94 16.41 -0.12 -9.51
C ASN A 94 15.50 -0.82 -8.48
N LYS A 95 14.59 -1.65 -8.96
CA LYS A 95 13.60 -2.33 -8.10
C LYS A 95 14.24 -3.28 -7.10
N ASP A 96 15.37 -3.92 -7.46
CA ASP A 96 15.98 -4.98 -6.67
C ASP A 96 16.77 -4.47 -5.45
N ASP A 97 17.40 -3.30 -5.57
CA ASP A 97 18.31 -2.77 -4.54
C ASP A 97 18.05 -1.31 -4.16
N TYR A 98 17.04 -0.69 -4.78
CA TYR A 98 16.63 0.70 -4.59
C TYR A 98 17.71 1.74 -4.95
N SER A 99 18.75 1.32 -5.67
CA SER A 99 19.80 2.24 -6.12
C SER A 99 19.29 3.17 -7.22
N TYR A 100 19.77 4.41 -7.23
CA TYR A 100 19.48 5.36 -8.31
C TYR A 100 19.93 4.78 -9.66
N ALA A 101 19.05 4.82 -10.66
CA ALA A 101 19.33 4.39 -12.02
C ALA A 101 19.55 5.58 -12.96
N PHE A 102 18.54 6.41 -13.14
CA PHE A 102 18.59 7.62 -13.97
C PHE A 102 17.39 8.52 -13.69
N GLU A 103 17.38 9.73 -14.28
CA GLU A 103 16.27 10.65 -14.22
C GLU A 103 16.02 11.32 -15.57
N VAL A 104 14.79 11.76 -15.79
CA VAL A 104 14.36 12.52 -16.98
C VAL A 104 13.56 13.76 -16.54
N THR A 105 14.03 14.94 -16.96
CA THR A 105 13.41 16.22 -16.71
C THR A 105 13.13 16.89 -18.06
N GLU A 106 11.94 16.68 -18.59
CA GLU A 106 11.64 17.17 -19.95
C GLU A 106 10.26 17.82 -20.08
N ARG A 107 9.35 17.61 -19.10
CA ARG A 107 7.97 18.00 -19.22
C ARG A 107 7.35 18.36 -17.88
N ASP A 108 6.36 19.25 -17.94
CA ASP A 108 5.44 19.53 -16.86
C ASP A 108 4.24 18.54 -16.97
N TYR A 109 3.97 17.81 -15.91
CA TYR A 109 2.84 16.89 -15.75
C TYR A 109 1.75 17.50 -14.87
N GLU A 110 1.73 18.82 -14.72
CA GLU A 110 0.88 19.59 -13.83
C GLU A 110 1.17 19.26 -12.36
N HIS A 111 0.18 18.79 -11.60
CA HIS A 111 0.44 18.33 -10.24
C HIS A 111 1.05 16.92 -10.20
N GLY A 112 0.84 16.10 -11.27
CA GLY A 112 1.37 14.76 -11.36
C GLY A 112 0.91 13.84 -10.24
N ASN A 113 -0.34 13.97 -9.81
CA ASN A 113 -0.86 13.47 -8.53
C ASN A 113 -1.02 11.95 -8.45
N GLY A 114 -1.05 11.25 -9.56
CA GLY A 114 -1.16 9.78 -9.58
C GLY A 114 -0.45 9.18 -10.78
N MET A 115 0.10 8.01 -10.59
CA MET A 115 0.88 7.33 -11.63
C MET A 115 0.70 5.82 -11.50
N THR A 116 0.54 5.13 -12.65
CA THR A 116 0.46 3.67 -12.68
C THR A 116 1.24 3.09 -13.85
N TYR A 117 1.70 1.87 -13.70
CA TYR A 117 2.37 1.10 -14.74
C TYR A 117 1.41 0.11 -15.39
N ASN A 118 1.27 0.18 -16.70
CA ASN A 118 0.58 -0.83 -17.50
C ASN A 118 1.60 -1.82 -18.06
N SER A 119 1.67 -3.00 -17.46
CA SER A 119 2.60 -4.08 -17.84
C SER A 119 2.36 -4.61 -19.26
N LYS A 120 1.13 -4.53 -19.78
CA LYS A 120 0.75 -5.02 -21.10
C LYS A 120 1.30 -4.15 -22.24
N THR A 121 1.38 -2.84 -22.02
CA THR A 121 1.89 -1.88 -23.03
C THR A 121 3.30 -1.38 -22.72
N ASN A 122 3.85 -1.72 -21.56
CA ASN A 122 5.10 -1.19 -21.02
C ASN A 122 5.12 0.33 -20.97
N GLU A 123 4.03 0.91 -20.45
CA GLU A 123 3.82 2.35 -20.37
C GLU A 123 3.42 2.76 -18.96
N ILE A 124 3.87 3.96 -18.57
CA ILE A 124 3.44 4.62 -17.35
C ILE A 124 2.41 5.68 -17.73
N TYR A 125 1.29 5.70 -17.02
CA TYR A 125 0.24 6.70 -17.15
C TYR A 125 0.31 7.65 -15.98
N VAL A 126 0.39 8.97 -16.26
CA VAL A 126 0.47 10.03 -15.24
C VAL A 126 -0.78 10.88 -15.31
N MET A 127 -1.44 11.05 -14.17
CA MET A 127 -2.62 11.89 -14.01
C MET A 127 -2.25 13.27 -13.48
N PRO A 128 -2.75 14.34 -14.10
CA PRO A 128 -2.36 15.70 -13.75
C PRO A 128 -2.84 16.11 -12.34
N GLY A 129 -3.92 15.53 -11.84
CA GLY A 129 -4.54 16.03 -10.61
C GLY A 129 -5.14 17.44 -10.81
N PRO A 130 -5.03 18.32 -9.82
CA PRO A 130 -5.41 19.72 -9.99
C PRO A 130 -4.49 20.39 -11.00
N CYS A 131 -5.03 20.87 -12.14
CA CYS A 131 -4.26 21.56 -13.15
C CYS A 131 -4.13 23.05 -12.83
N LEU A 132 -2.91 23.58 -12.98
CA LEU A 132 -2.66 25.02 -12.96
C LEU A 132 -3.15 25.66 -14.26
N ASP A 133 -2.94 24.98 -15.38
CA ASP A 133 -3.48 25.37 -16.68
C ASP A 133 -4.76 24.56 -16.98
N LYS A 134 -5.88 25.26 -17.12
CA LYS A 134 -7.16 24.63 -17.41
C LYS A 134 -7.23 23.96 -18.78
N GLU A 135 -6.36 24.30 -19.71
CA GLU A 135 -6.29 23.63 -21.01
C GLU A 135 -5.77 22.19 -20.87
N ASN A 136 -5.10 21.89 -19.76
CA ASN A 136 -4.59 20.57 -19.45
C ASN A 136 -5.58 19.69 -18.64
N GLU A 137 -6.72 20.23 -18.23
CA GLU A 137 -7.75 19.44 -17.56
C GLU A 137 -8.21 18.27 -18.44
N GLY A 138 -8.23 17.07 -17.85
CA GLY A 138 -8.60 15.82 -18.54
C GLY A 138 -7.47 15.19 -19.36
N ASN A 139 -6.29 15.77 -19.38
CA ASN A 139 -5.12 15.15 -20.00
C ASN A 139 -4.71 13.89 -19.22
N ILE A 140 -4.18 12.92 -19.98
CA ILE A 140 -3.51 11.73 -19.48
C ILE A 140 -2.17 11.70 -20.20
N TYR A 141 -1.09 11.75 -19.44
CA TYR A 141 0.26 11.71 -19.98
C TYR A 141 0.76 10.27 -20.02
N VAL A 142 1.39 9.90 -21.11
CA VAL A 142 1.94 8.54 -21.30
C VAL A 142 3.44 8.62 -21.46
N VAL A 143 4.14 7.83 -20.67
CA VAL A 143 5.59 7.76 -20.57
C VAL A 143 6.04 6.35 -20.91
N ASP A 144 7.16 6.21 -21.56
CA ASP A 144 7.80 4.92 -21.79
C ASP A 144 8.42 4.39 -20.49
N ALA A 145 8.08 3.18 -20.08
CA ALA A 145 8.48 2.65 -18.77
C ALA A 145 9.98 2.29 -18.67
N ASP A 146 10.65 2.08 -19.78
CA ASP A 146 12.08 1.75 -19.79
C ASP A 146 12.99 2.98 -19.81
N THR A 147 12.51 4.06 -20.42
CA THR A 147 13.33 5.25 -20.68
C THR A 147 12.85 6.50 -19.95
N LEU A 148 11.65 6.47 -19.42
CA LEU A 148 10.93 7.57 -18.77
C LEU A 148 10.69 8.77 -19.68
N HIS A 149 10.89 8.63 -21.00
CA HIS A 149 10.57 9.69 -21.94
C HIS A 149 9.07 9.75 -22.24
N TRP A 150 8.54 10.98 -22.33
CA TRP A 150 7.18 11.20 -22.74
C TRP A 150 6.92 10.66 -24.17
N LYS A 151 5.83 9.93 -24.34
CA LYS A 151 5.41 9.36 -25.62
C LYS A 151 4.27 10.15 -26.26
N ARG A 152 3.24 10.43 -25.51
CA ARG A 152 2.02 11.10 -25.97
C ARG A 152 1.18 11.64 -24.81
N THR A 153 0.26 12.52 -25.17
CA THR A 153 -0.82 12.96 -24.28
C THR A 153 -2.13 12.75 -25.01
N PHE A 154 -3.16 12.33 -24.29
CA PHE A 154 -4.52 12.29 -24.81
C PHE A 154 -5.50 12.72 -23.71
N GLN A 155 -6.72 13.06 -24.11
CA GLN A 155 -7.77 13.41 -23.16
C GLN A 155 -8.69 12.20 -22.96
N SER A 156 -9.14 12.00 -21.73
CA SER A 156 -10.19 11.03 -21.48
C SER A 156 -11.46 11.39 -22.23
N SER A 157 -12.22 10.40 -22.70
CA SER A 157 -13.45 10.60 -23.45
C SER A 157 -14.51 11.42 -22.67
N SER A 158 -14.40 11.43 -21.33
CA SER A 158 -15.28 12.19 -20.45
C SER A 158 -14.90 13.68 -20.33
N GLY A 159 -13.71 14.09 -20.75
CA GLY A 159 -13.15 15.41 -20.51
C GLY A 159 -12.96 15.74 -19.02
N GLN A 160 -13.10 14.75 -18.14
CA GLN A 160 -12.95 14.94 -16.71
C GLN A 160 -11.48 14.86 -16.31
N ASN A 161 -11.11 15.69 -15.36
CA ASN A 161 -9.80 15.64 -14.73
C ASN A 161 -9.74 14.53 -13.70
N PHE A 162 -8.63 13.77 -13.64
CA PHE A 162 -8.38 12.68 -12.70
C PHE A 162 -7.18 13.01 -11.83
N GLY A 163 -7.26 12.59 -10.55
CA GLY A 163 -6.24 12.85 -9.55
C GLY A 163 -5.36 11.65 -9.23
N GLY A 164 -5.82 10.44 -9.54
CA GLY A 164 -5.08 9.20 -9.32
C GLY A 164 -5.54 8.13 -10.27
N ILE A 165 -4.68 7.13 -10.49
CA ILE A 165 -4.93 6.01 -11.39
C ILE A 165 -4.22 4.75 -10.91
N GLU A 166 -4.89 3.59 -11.07
CA GLU A 166 -4.28 2.29 -10.86
C GLU A 166 -4.70 1.32 -11.96
N TYR A 167 -3.75 0.57 -12.52
CA TYR A 167 -3.99 -0.42 -13.57
C TYR A 167 -4.30 -1.79 -12.97
N LEU A 168 -5.41 -2.37 -13.40
CA LEU A 168 -5.85 -3.70 -13.03
C LEU A 168 -5.45 -4.70 -14.13
N GLU A 169 -4.28 -5.32 -14.00
CA GLU A 169 -3.71 -6.20 -15.01
C GLU A 169 -4.65 -7.35 -15.40
N ARG A 170 -5.33 -7.97 -14.42
CA ARG A 170 -6.22 -9.12 -14.65
C ARG A 170 -7.39 -8.82 -15.58
N THR A 171 -7.92 -7.62 -15.54
CA THR A 171 -9.12 -7.23 -16.29
C THR A 171 -8.82 -6.24 -17.42
N ASP A 172 -7.58 -5.78 -17.53
CA ASP A 172 -7.16 -4.73 -18.49
C ASP A 172 -8.02 -3.45 -18.32
N GLN A 173 -8.18 -3.03 -17.09
CA GLN A 173 -9.00 -1.90 -16.68
C GLN A 173 -8.21 -0.94 -15.80
N TYR A 174 -8.78 0.23 -15.55
CA TYR A 174 -8.20 1.20 -14.65
C TYR A 174 -9.21 1.60 -13.58
N VAL A 175 -8.74 1.73 -12.35
CA VAL A 175 -9.43 2.51 -11.31
C VAL A 175 -8.87 3.92 -11.38
N VAL A 176 -9.74 4.93 -11.37
CA VAL A 176 -9.34 6.34 -11.34
C VAL A 176 -10.09 7.10 -10.26
N SER A 177 -9.45 8.10 -9.66
CA SER A 177 -10.12 9.05 -8.79
C SER A 177 -10.40 10.35 -9.53
N GLY A 178 -11.56 10.99 -9.29
CA GLY A 178 -11.84 12.32 -9.84
C GLY A 178 -10.83 13.36 -9.37
N GLY A 179 -10.50 14.34 -10.20
CA GLY A 179 -9.52 15.37 -9.90
C GLY A 179 -9.83 16.23 -8.67
N ASN A 180 -11.08 16.27 -8.25
CA ASN A 180 -11.52 16.85 -6.97
C ASN A 180 -11.62 15.81 -5.84
N GLY A 181 -11.12 14.58 -6.07
CA GLY A 181 -11.14 13.49 -5.12
C GLY A 181 -12.52 12.90 -4.78
N SER A 182 -13.58 13.29 -5.50
CA SER A 182 -14.95 12.99 -5.05
C SER A 182 -15.43 11.56 -5.26
N LYS A 183 -14.87 10.81 -6.20
CA LYS A 183 -15.35 9.45 -6.55
C LYS A 183 -14.24 8.61 -7.17
N PHE A 184 -14.30 7.30 -6.90
CA PHE A 184 -13.58 6.30 -7.67
C PHE A 184 -14.45 5.81 -8.84
N ARG A 185 -13.83 5.54 -9.97
CA ARG A 185 -14.45 5.03 -11.19
C ARG A 185 -13.64 3.88 -11.76
N LEU A 186 -14.35 2.91 -12.32
CA LEU A 186 -13.73 1.88 -13.16
C LEU A 186 -13.81 2.33 -14.61
N MET A 187 -12.70 2.21 -15.33
CA MET A 187 -12.58 2.52 -16.75
C MET A 187 -12.02 1.32 -17.52
N ASN A 188 -12.39 1.21 -18.80
CA ASN A 188 -11.77 0.25 -19.71
C ASN A 188 -10.40 0.75 -20.23
N SER A 189 -9.75 -0.05 -21.06
CA SER A 189 -8.45 0.29 -21.69
C SER A 189 -8.51 1.51 -22.63
N ASP A 190 -9.70 1.90 -23.09
CA ASP A 190 -9.93 3.09 -23.90
C ASP A 190 -10.27 4.34 -23.06
N PHE A 191 -10.16 4.25 -21.74
CA PHE A 191 -10.49 5.28 -20.77
C PHE A 191 -11.95 5.74 -20.81
N GLU A 192 -12.85 4.84 -21.15
CA GLU A 192 -14.29 5.06 -21.02
C GLU A 192 -14.77 4.60 -19.63
N ILE A 193 -15.60 5.42 -18.98
CA ILE A 193 -16.15 5.10 -17.65
C ILE A 193 -17.14 3.94 -17.76
N LEU A 194 -16.84 2.83 -17.10
CA LEU A 194 -17.72 1.65 -17.02
C LEU A 194 -18.70 1.76 -15.85
N LYS A 195 -18.21 2.17 -14.67
CA LYS A 195 -19.04 2.36 -13.49
C LYS A 195 -18.40 3.33 -12.50
N ILE A 196 -19.22 3.89 -11.62
CA ILE A 196 -18.78 4.54 -10.38
C ILE A 196 -18.64 3.43 -9.34
N ILE A 197 -17.47 3.36 -8.69
CA ILE A 197 -17.21 2.37 -7.63
C ILE A 197 -17.79 2.89 -6.32
N ALA A 198 -17.21 3.98 -5.79
CA ALA A 198 -17.63 4.54 -4.52
C ALA A 198 -17.37 6.05 -4.47
N PRO A 199 -18.15 6.82 -3.68
CA PRO A 199 -17.75 8.16 -3.29
C PRO A 199 -16.53 8.08 -2.35
N ARG A 200 -15.55 8.98 -2.52
CA ARG A 200 -14.44 9.09 -1.57
C ARG A 200 -14.90 9.79 -0.29
N THR A 201 -14.48 9.25 0.83
CA THR A 201 -14.61 9.88 2.14
C THR A 201 -13.22 10.07 2.76
N LYS A 202 -13.10 10.94 3.73
CA LYS A 202 -11.85 11.22 4.43
C LYS A 202 -12.11 11.74 5.84
N PRO A 203 -11.18 11.60 6.78
CA PRO A 203 -11.25 12.27 8.07
C PRO A 203 -11.40 13.79 7.91
N PRO A 204 -12.18 14.45 8.79
CA PRO A 204 -12.31 15.90 8.77
C PRO A 204 -10.94 16.60 8.85
N GLY A 205 -10.73 17.65 8.07
CA GLY A 205 -9.47 18.40 8.05
C GLY A 205 -8.37 17.81 7.15
N SER A 206 -8.50 16.54 6.75
CA SER A 206 -7.48 15.88 5.93
C SER A 206 -7.62 16.20 4.43
N THR A 207 -6.54 15.94 3.69
CA THR A 207 -6.47 16.07 2.23
C THR A 207 -6.27 14.71 1.60
N TYR A 208 -6.97 14.45 0.48
CA TYR A 208 -6.74 13.25 -0.33
C TYR A 208 -5.39 13.31 -1.02
N GLN A 209 -4.73 12.15 -1.05
CA GLN A 209 -3.57 11.91 -1.89
C GLN A 209 -3.90 10.86 -2.96
N ASP A 210 -2.92 10.22 -3.56
CA ASP A 210 -3.10 9.15 -4.53
C ASP A 210 -3.85 7.93 -3.94
N PHE A 211 -3.78 6.77 -4.56
CA PHE A 211 -4.31 5.51 -4.04
C PHE A 211 -3.66 4.34 -4.77
N CYS A 212 -3.70 3.16 -4.18
CA CYS A 212 -3.41 1.91 -4.89
C CYS A 212 -4.58 0.92 -4.78
N VAL A 213 -4.49 -0.15 -5.56
CA VAL A 213 -5.41 -1.28 -5.50
C VAL A 213 -4.64 -2.54 -5.15
N THR A 214 -5.14 -3.29 -4.19
CA THR A 214 -4.69 -4.65 -3.86
C THR A 214 -5.91 -5.57 -3.77
N GLY A 215 -5.94 -6.63 -4.60
CA GLY A 215 -7.13 -7.50 -4.69
C GLY A 215 -8.41 -6.74 -5.04
N ASP A 216 -9.42 -6.80 -4.17
CA ASP A 216 -10.69 -6.07 -4.30
C ASP A 216 -10.67 -4.69 -3.62
N TYR A 217 -9.56 -4.29 -3.01
CA TYR A 217 -9.51 -3.12 -2.16
C TYR A 217 -8.79 -1.94 -2.79
N ILE A 218 -9.39 -0.75 -2.65
CA ILE A 218 -8.74 0.54 -2.90
C ILE A 218 -8.23 1.05 -1.56
N ILE A 219 -6.95 1.33 -1.45
CA ILE A 219 -6.30 1.93 -0.29
C ILE A 219 -5.96 3.38 -0.65
N SER A 220 -6.61 4.32 0.01
CA SER A 220 -6.47 5.75 -0.28
C SER A 220 -5.90 6.50 0.91
N PRO A 221 -4.66 6.99 0.84
CA PRO A 221 -4.10 7.80 1.91
C PRO A 221 -4.76 9.16 1.99
N CYS A 222 -4.85 9.67 3.21
CA CYS A 222 -5.25 11.02 3.52
C CYS A 222 -4.27 11.62 4.52
N TYR A 223 -3.86 12.86 4.30
CA TYR A 223 -2.91 13.58 5.12
C TYR A 223 -3.60 14.66 5.93
N ASP A 224 -3.33 14.74 7.23
CA ASP A 224 -3.79 15.82 8.09
C ASP A 224 -2.83 17.01 8.03
N GLY A 225 -3.28 18.08 7.39
CA GLY A 225 -2.48 19.30 7.23
C GLY A 225 -2.25 20.09 8.52
N GLU A 226 -3.02 19.85 9.59
CA GLU A 226 -2.84 20.51 10.87
C GLU A 226 -1.75 19.84 11.71
N SER A 227 -1.81 18.52 11.86
CA SER A 227 -0.79 17.75 12.58
C SER A 227 0.53 17.69 11.82
N LYS A 228 0.50 17.72 10.49
CA LYS A 228 1.65 17.57 9.57
C LYS A 228 2.36 16.22 9.62
N VAL A 229 1.94 15.30 10.44
CA VAL A 229 2.52 13.96 10.58
C VAL A 229 1.48 12.86 10.55
N ASP A 230 0.22 13.17 10.84
CA ASP A 230 -0.85 12.19 10.86
C ASP A 230 -1.30 11.86 9.45
N ASN A 231 -1.27 10.58 9.14
CA ASN A 231 -1.77 10.02 7.91
C ASN A 231 -2.82 8.95 8.21
N TYR A 232 -3.78 8.82 7.32
CA TYR A 232 -4.86 7.84 7.43
C TYR A 232 -4.99 7.08 6.14
N PHE A 233 -5.32 5.80 6.21
CA PHE A 233 -5.73 5.00 5.07
C PHE A 233 -7.23 4.79 5.11
N VAL A 234 -7.89 5.11 4.02
CA VAL A 234 -9.32 4.88 3.83
C VAL A 234 -9.49 3.76 2.83
N ILE A 235 -10.19 2.71 3.24
CA ILE A 235 -10.34 1.47 2.49
C ILE A 235 -11.74 1.40 1.86
N TYR A 236 -11.79 0.94 0.61
CA TYR A 236 -13.02 0.72 -0.15
C TYR A 236 -13.00 -0.64 -0.83
N SER A 237 -14.16 -1.28 -0.98
CA SER A 237 -14.34 -2.45 -1.82
C SER A 237 -14.73 -2.05 -3.25
N ILE A 238 -14.05 -2.60 -4.24
CA ILE A 238 -14.37 -2.41 -5.66
C ILE A 238 -15.64 -3.18 -6.03
N SER A 239 -15.78 -4.42 -5.57
CA SER A 239 -16.92 -5.29 -5.88
C SER A 239 -18.21 -4.79 -5.23
N GLN A 240 -18.16 -4.44 -3.95
CA GLN A 240 -19.31 -3.93 -3.19
C GLN A 240 -19.61 -2.47 -3.55
N GLY A 241 -18.58 -1.71 -3.96
CA GLY A 241 -18.74 -0.31 -4.34
C GLY A 241 -18.96 0.63 -3.16
N GLU A 242 -18.35 0.33 -2.01
CA GLU A 242 -18.56 1.07 -0.77
C GLU A 242 -17.29 1.31 0.04
N TYR A 243 -17.38 2.27 0.94
CA TYR A 243 -16.41 2.51 2.01
C TYR A 243 -16.48 1.38 3.03
N LEU A 244 -15.31 0.92 3.49
CA LEU A 244 -15.20 -0.13 4.49
C LEU A 244 -14.68 0.39 5.83
N ASN A 245 -13.49 0.98 5.85
CA ASN A 245 -12.85 1.39 7.09
C ASN A 245 -11.84 2.53 6.90
N THR A 246 -11.38 3.10 8.03
CA THR A 246 -10.31 4.09 8.08
C THR A 246 -9.32 3.71 9.17
N PHE A 247 -8.05 3.64 8.83
CA PHE A 247 -6.96 3.32 9.74
C PHE A 247 -6.00 4.49 9.88
N TYR A 248 -5.42 4.63 11.05
CA TYR A 248 -4.29 5.54 11.28
C TYR A 248 -2.99 4.88 10.78
N ALA A 249 -2.20 5.63 10.03
CA ALA A 249 -0.90 5.18 9.56
C ALA A 249 0.21 5.73 10.46
N ASP A 250 0.64 4.92 11.41
CA ASP A 250 1.74 5.27 12.32
C ASP A 250 3.10 5.04 11.64
N LEU A 251 3.56 6.05 10.90
CA LEU A 251 4.84 5.98 10.22
C LEU A 251 5.98 6.29 11.21
N PRO A 252 7.01 5.44 11.30
CA PRO A 252 8.12 5.66 12.20
C PRO A 252 8.95 6.90 11.86
N GLY A 253 9.60 7.50 12.86
CA GLY A 253 10.48 8.66 12.76
C GLY A 253 9.88 9.93 13.37
N ASP A 254 10.77 10.82 13.83
CA ASP A 254 10.46 12.08 14.53
C ASP A 254 10.51 13.30 13.59
N ASP A 255 10.17 13.12 12.31
CA ASP A 255 10.21 14.19 11.31
C ASP A 255 9.10 15.23 11.56
N GLU A 256 9.37 16.50 11.27
CA GLU A 256 8.41 17.60 11.47
C GLU A 256 7.20 17.49 10.51
N LYS A 257 7.38 16.88 9.34
CA LYS A 257 6.34 16.61 8.36
C LYS A 257 6.60 15.26 7.71
N LYS A 258 5.56 14.43 7.68
CA LYS A 258 5.50 13.15 6.98
C LYS A 258 4.20 13.11 6.19
N GLU A 259 4.24 13.32 4.89
CA GLU A 259 3.07 13.31 4.03
C GLU A 259 3.13 12.13 3.08
N ILE A 260 2.21 11.17 3.21
CA ILE A 260 2.08 10.11 2.22
C ILE A 260 1.51 10.74 0.96
N GLU A 261 2.34 10.84 -0.07
CA GLU A 261 1.92 11.41 -1.35
C GLU A 261 1.34 10.34 -2.27
N SER A 262 1.96 9.16 -2.28
CA SER A 262 1.55 8.08 -3.16
C SER A 262 1.89 6.72 -2.58
N LEU A 263 1.25 5.70 -3.12
CA LEU A 263 1.52 4.30 -2.79
C LEU A 263 1.25 3.41 -4.00
N CYS A 264 1.90 2.24 -4.01
CA CYS A 264 1.69 1.24 -5.05
C CYS A 264 1.87 -0.17 -4.49
N GLU A 265 1.19 -1.15 -5.08
CA GLU A 265 1.41 -2.55 -4.78
C GLU A 265 2.69 -3.02 -5.47
N ILE A 266 3.64 -3.59 -4.71
CA ILE A 266 4.90 -4.16 -5.25
C ILE A 266 4.84 -5.67 -5.40
N GLU A 267 4.06 -6.32 -4.58
CA GLU A 267 3.70 -7.74 -4.61
C GLU A 267 2.28 -7.85 -4.04
N PRO A 268 1.51 -8.91 -4.31
CA PRO A 268 0.18 -9.07 -3.75
C PRO A 268 0.14 -8.88 -2.23
N GLY A 269 -0.62 -7.91 -1.75
CA GLY A 269 -0.73 -7.55 -0.35
C GLY A 269 0.50 -6.86 0.25
N LYS A 270 1.51 -6.54 -0.55
CA LYS A 270 2.68 -5.78 -0.11
C LYS A 270 2.72 -4.43 -0.80
N ILE A 271 2.63 -3.38 -0.04
CA ILE A 271 2.58 -2.01 -0.56
C ILE A 271 3.82 -1.21 -0.22
N MET A 272 4.18 -0.32 -1.12
CA MET A 272 5.23 0.69 -0.93
C MET A 272 4.59 2.06 -0.84
N LEU A 273 5.06 2.89 0.08
CA LEU A 273 4.69 4.29 0.21
C LEU A 273 5.83 5.20 -0.23
N GLY A 274 5.49 6.24 -0.99
CA GLY A 274 6.33 7.41 -1.19
C GLY A 274 5.90 8.52 -0.24
N VAL A 275 6.75 8.86 0.72
CA VAL A 275 6.45 9.83 1.78
C VAL A 275 7.32 11.07 1.63
N GLY A 276 6.69 12.22 1.47
CA GLY A 276 7.36 13.50 1.50
C GLY A 276 7.78 13.87 2.91
N ILE A 277 9.08 14.10 3.10
CA ILE A 277 9.67 14.50 4.37
C ILE A 277 10.18 15.93 4.24
N SER A 278 9.91 16.77 5.25
CA SER A 278 10.49 18.12 5.34
C SER A 278 11.76 18.13 6.17
N ASN A 279 12.61 19.14 5.96
CA ASN A 279 13.80 19.49 6.73
C ASN A 279 14.88 18.38 6.88
N PRO A 280 15.64 18.06 5.81
CA PRO A 280 15.53 18.57 4.44
C PRO A 280 14.43 17.87 3.63
N ARG A 281 14.02 18.47 2.53
CA ARG A 281 13.07 17.82 1.60
C ARG A 281 13.70 16.57 1.00
N ARG A 282 12.99 15.46 1.10
CA ARG A 282 13.38 14.16 0.55
C ARG A 282 12.16 13.25 0.42
N VAL A 283 12.30 12.21 -0.33
CA VAL A 283 11.35 11.10 -0.38
C VAL A 283 11.88 9.97 0.48
N ARG A 284 11.09 9.52 1.44
CA ARG A 284 11.36 8.28 2.18
C ARG A 284 10.42 7.20 1.70
N LEU A 285 10.96 6.02 1.42
CA LEU A 285 10.18 4.86 1.06
C LEU A 285 9.93 4.00 2.29
N TYR A 286 8.70 3.57 2.44
CA TYR A 286 8.29 2.57 3.42
C TYR A 286 7.67 1.40 2.70
N VAL A 287 7.85 0.21 3.26
CA VAL A 287 7.19 -1.01 2.80
C VAL A 287 6.47 -1.67 3.96
N ALA A 288 5.28 -2.17 3.71
CA ALA A 288 4.57 -3.03 4.64
C ALA A 288 3.79 -4.11 3.89
N THR A 289 3.64 -5.26 4.53
CA THR A 289 2.72 -6.30 4.10
C THR A 289 1.40 -6.09 4.82
N LEU A 290 0.31 -6.01 4.08
CA LEU A 290 -1.03 -5.94 4.64
C LEU A 290 -1.37 -7.29 5.27
N ARG A 291 -1.91 -7.27 6.47
CA ARG A 291 -2.29 -8.46 7.20
C ARG A 291 -3.70 -8.32 7.75
N ALA A 292 -4.46 -9.40 7.68
CA ALA A 292 -5.74 -9.48 8.35
C ALA A 292 -5.52 -9.60 9.86
N ALA A 293 -6.47 -9.09 10.64
CA ALA A 293 -6.58 -9.36 12.06
C ALA A 293 -7.92 -10.00 12.35
N TYR A 294 -7.94 -10.86 13.35
CA TYR A 294 -9.12 -11.61 13.72
C TYR A 294 -9.35 -11.53 15.22
N ASP A 295 -10.60 -11.43 15.62
CA ASP A 295 -10.96 -11.40 17.03
C ASP A 295 -11.13 -12.83 17.56
N ILE A 296 -10.47 -13.10 18.67
CA ILE A 296 -10.64 -14.31 19.46
C ILE A 296 -11.40 -13.91 20.72
N THR A 297 -12.62 -14.43 20.86
CA THR A 297 -13.40 -14.24 22.08
C THR A 297 -13.41 -15.54 22.86
N ALA A 298 -13.35 -15.45 24.19
CA ALA A 298 -13.36 -16.65 25.01
C ALA A 298 -14.08 -16.40 26.33
N SER A 299 -14.73 -17.44 26.87
CA SER A 299 -15.39 -17.38 28.17
C SER A 299 -15.23 -18.71 28.91
N ALA A 300 -15.29 -18.68 30.22
CA ALA A 300 -15.23 -19.85 31.06
C ALA A 300 -16.29 -19.80 32.16
N GLU A 301 -16.98 -20.92 32.41
CA GLU A 301 -17.81 -21.11 33.58
C GLU A 301 -17.03 -21.87 34.64
N ASN A 302 -17.09 -21.41 35.89
CA ASN A 302 -16.37 -22.01 37.04
C ASN A 302 -14.84 -22.09 36.83
N GLY A 303 -14.28 -21.09 36.13
CA GLY A 303 -12.85 -20.99 35.83
C GLY A 303 -12.43 -19.57 35.50
N THR A 304 -11.14 -19.38 35.25
CA THR A 304 -10.54 -18.14 34.76
C THR A 304 -9.96 -18.36 33.38
N ILE A 305 -9.82 -17.27 32.62
CA ILE A 305 -9.30 -17.26 31.25
C ILE A 305 -8.29 -16.12 31.10
N SER A 306 -7.26 -16.30 30.28
CA SER A 306 -6.18 -15.32 30.11
C SER A 306 -6.65 -14.00 29.49
N ALA A 307 -7.55 -14.08 28.51
CA ALA A 307 -8.18 -12.93 27.88
C ALA A 307 -9.59 -13.32 27.42
N SER A 308 -10.57 -12.44 27.66
CA SER A 308 -11.95 -12.64 27.20
C SER A 308 -12.13 -12.21 25.73
N GLU A 309 -11.26 -11.35 25.26
CA GLU A 309 -11.25 -10.81 23.88
C GLU A 309 -9.83 -10.39 23.54
N GLU A 310 -9.34 -10.76 22.38
CA GLU A 310 -8.02 -10.40 21.85
C GLU A 310 -8.08 -10.32 20.33
N THR A 311 -7.47 -9.29 19.75
CA THR A 311 -7.29 -9.18 18.30
C THR A 311 -5.94 -9.76 17.91
N VAL A 312 -5.93 -10.75 17.03
CA VAL A 312 -4.76 -11.54 16.66
C VAL A 312 -4.47 -11.41 15.19
N GLU A 313 -3.18 -11.29 14.87
CA GLU A 313 -2.72 -11.22 13.48
C GLU A 313 -3.00 -12.52 12.72
N GLY A 314 -3.56 -12.41 11.51
CA GLY A 314 -3.84 -13.54 10.62
C GLY A 314 -2.58 -14.34 10.28
N GLY A 315 -2.74 -15.66 10.22
CA GLY A 315 -1.64 -16.60 9.96
C GLY A 315 -0.76 -16.92 11.16
N THR A 316 -0.96 -16.25 12.31
CA THR A 316 -0.23 -16.55 13.55
C THR A 316 -0.95 -17.61 14.38
N ASP A 317 -0.20 -18.27 15.25
CA ASP A 317 -0.77 -19.16 16.27
C ASP A 317 -1.13 -18.32 17.50
N TYR A 318 -2.33 -18.54 18.06
CA TYR A 318 -2.74 -17.88 19.28
C TYR A 318 -3.19 -18.87 20.35
N GLN A 319 -2.66 -18.73 21.56
CA GLN A 319 -2.95 -19.62 22.68
C GLN A 319 -3.83 -18.95 23.72
N VAL A 320 -4.96 -19.53 23.98
CA VAL A 320 -5.85 -19.18 25.11
C VAL A 320 -5.54 -20.08 26.29
N ASN A 321 -5.22 -19.48 27.45
CA ASN A 321 -5.01 -20.22 28.68
C ASN A 321 -6.25 -20.10 29.57
N PHE A 322 -6.63 -21.19 30.21
CA PHE A 322 -7.76 -21.23 31.14
C PHE A 322 -7.43 -22.13 32.35
N GLN A 323 -8.04 -21.80 33.47
CA GLN A 323 -7.82 -22.53 34.72
C GLN A 323 -9.14 -22.79 35.43
N PRO A 324 -9.58 -24.06 35.61
CA PRO A 324 -10.72 -24.38 36.44
C PRO A 324 -10.54 -23.85 37.88
N ASN A 325 -11.62 -23.42 38.51
CA ASN A 325 -11.61 -23.07 39.92
C ASN A 325 -11.33 -24.30 40.82
N GLU A 326 -10.96 -24.07 42.07
CA GLU A 326 -10.73 -25.14 43.02
C GLU A 326 -11.94 -26.08 43.11
N HIS A 327 -11.70 -27.38 43.03
CA HIS A 327 -12.69 -28.45 42.98
C HIS A 327 -13.49 -28.59 41.68
N TYR A 328 -13.09 -27.92 40.61
CA TYR A 328 -13.64 -28.09 39.28
C TYR A 328 -12.61 -28.68 38.33
N GLU A 329 -13.09 -29.29 37.26
CA GLU A 329 -12.28 -29.83 36.15
C GLU A 329 -12.93 -29.40 34.83
N LEU A 330 -12.16 -29.42 33.73
CA LEU A 330 -12.70 -29.13 32.39
C LEU A 330 -13.66 -30.28 32.00
N SER A 331 -14.94 -29.93 31.83
CA SER A 331 -15.97 -30.90 31.42
C SER A 331 -16.13 -30.94 29.90
N GLN A 332 -15.94 -29.82 29.24
CA GLN A 332 -15.99 -29.69 27.79
C GLN A 332 -15.27 -28.42 27.33
N LEU A 333 -14.75 -28.48 26.11
CA LEU A 333 -14.24 -27.32 25.37
C LEU A 333 -15.05 -27.17 24.10
N ILE A 334 -15.58 -25.97 23.86
CA ILE A 334 -16.35 -25.63 22.67
C ILE A 334 -15.53 -24.60 21.91
N VAL A 335 -15.32 -24.81 20.62
CA VAL A 335 -14.63 -23.91 19.72
C VAL A 335 -15.53 -23.66 18.50
N ASP A 336 -15.84 -22.40 18.23
CA ASP A 336 -16.74 -22.00 17.12
C ASP A 336 -18.10 -22.70 17.12
N GLY A 337 -18.61 -22.96 18.33
CA GLY A 337 -19.88 -23.64 18.54
C GLY A 337 -19.81 -25.17 18.47
N GLU A 338 -18.66 -25.75 18.22
CA GLU A 338 -18.48 -27.22 18.16
C GLU A 338 -17.66 -27.72 19.34
N GLN A 339 -18.07 -28.87 19.91
CA GLN A 339 -17.31 -29.50 20.99
C GLN A 339 -16.04 -30.15 20.40
N VAL A 340 -14.89 -29.77 20.94
CA VAL A 340 -13.60 -30.40 20.59
C VAL A 340 -13.16 -31.41 21.64
N GLU A 341 -12.35 -32.36 21.21
CA GLU A 341 -11.76 -33.33 22.14
C GLU A 341 -10.82 -32.62 23.13
N SER A 342 -10.99 -32.86 24.41
CA SER A 342 -10.24 -32.21 25.48
C SER A 342 -9.95 -33.19 26.65
N ASP A 343 -8.82 -32.96 27.31
CA ASP A 343 -8.47 -33.65 28.56
C ASP A 343 -9.02 -32.86 29.76
N PRO A 344 -9.63 -33.48 30.80
CA PRO A 344 -10.10 -32.80 32.00
C PRO A 344 -9.04 -31.95 32.74
N LYS A 345 -7.76 -32.23 32.47
CA LYS A 345 -6.62 -31.48 33.02
C LYS A 345 -6.04 -30.44 32.06
N GLN A 346 -6.61 -30.29 30.87
CA GLN A 346 -6.17 -29.31 29.89
C GLN A 346 -6.37 -27.92 30.44
N THR A 347 -5.39 -27.03 30.23
CA THR A 347 -5.39 -25.63 30.69
C THR A 347 -5.11 -24.63 29.57
N GLU A 348 -5.02 -25.10 28.34
CA GLU A 348 -4.73 -24.28 27.20
C GLU A 348 -5.38 -24.83 25.93
N TYR A 349 -5.66 -23.92 24.98
CA TYR A 349 -6.05 -24.27 23.61
C TYR A 349 -5.33 -23.35 22.63
N THR A 350 -4.82 -23.89 21.54
CA THR A 350 -4.09 -23.11 20.53
C THR A 350 -4.83 -23.11 19.20
N PHE A 351 -5.28 -21.97 18.79
CA PHE A 351 -5.69 -21.72 17.41
C PHE A 351 -4.43 -21.67 16.54
N ARG A 352 -4.42 -22.46 15.47
CA ARG A 352 -3.27 -22.53 14.56
C ARG A 352 -3.53 -21.71 13.31
N ALA A 353 -2.52 -20.90 12.89
CA ALA A 353 -2.58 -20.10 11.68
C ALA A 353 -3.95 -19.42 11.53
N VAL A 354 -4.32 -18.61 12.52
CA VAL A 354 -5.64 -17.96 12.62
C VAL A 354 -6.03 -17.34 11.30
N SER A 355 -7.20 -17.72 10.76
CA SER A 355 -7.69 -17.28 9.45
C SER A 355 -9.14 -16.77 9.46
N GLY A 356 -9.69 -16.51 10.63
CA GLY A 356 -11.03 -16.00 10.88
C GLY A 356 -11.23 -15.66 12.34
N ASN A 357 -12.36 -15.03 12.66
CA ASN A 357 -12.77 -14.80 14.03
C ASN A 357 -13.13 -16.14 14.69
N HIS A 358 -12.77 -16.31 15.97
CA HIS A 358 -13.00 -17.52 16.72
C HIS A 358 -13.66 -17.23 18.07
N SER A 359 -14.37 -18.23 18.60
CA SER A 359 -15.01 -18.17 19.92
C SER A 359 -14.91 -19.49 20.70
#